data_3eb6e34b6ebe8dfcb8ec1dd0925621f4
#
_entry.id   3eb6e34b6ebe8dfcb8ec1dd0925621f4
#
_cell.length_a   1.000
_cell.length_b   1.000
_cell.length_c   1.000
_cell.angle_alpha   90.00
_cell.angle_beta   90.00
_cell.angle_gamma   90.00
#
_symmetry.space_group_name_H-M   'P 1'
#
loop_
_entity.id
_entity.type
_entity.pdbx_description
1 polymer ?
#
loop_
_entity_poly.entity_id
_entity_poly.type
_entity_poly.pdbx_seq_one_letter_code
_entity_poly.pdbx_strand_id
1 'polypeptide(L)'
;MAVEATIAQAAWDRVFRAAMDAIAGCFARRETRATAAEMITGLLREVDTRNCWTLAEALGHPGPHRLQHLLSRARFDHDRAREEIARLVVRELVGQEVVLVADETGDAKSSTDCVGAGRQYSGALKGVGLCQVAVHLAAVTESVRVVIDRALYLPRDWAADEERREAAGVPEGIMFATKLQQTAAMVKNALELGVRARWFAGDDVYSGRDQGRPAPGDHLRLRRRRSAQNRH
;
A
#
# COMPACT_ATOMS: atom_id res chain seq x y z
N MET A 1 25.53 -0.87 -22.31
CA MET A 1 24.95 0.31 -21.58
C MET A 1 23.77 0.97 -22.31
N ALA A 2 23.95 1.56 -23.53
CA ALA A 2 22.81 2.23 -24.21
C ALA A 2 21.68 1.26 -24.59
N VAL A 3 21.98 0.08 -25.09
CA VAL A 3 20.99 -0.96 -25.47
C VAL A 3 20.25 -1.48 -24.22
N GLU A 4 20.94 -1.74 -23.13
CA GLU A 4 20.36 -2.19 -21.86
C GLU A 4 19.42 -1.12 -21.28
N ALA A 5 19.81 0.16 -21.30
CA ALA A 5 18.96 1.26 -20.87
C ALA A 5 17.70 1.37 -21.73
N THR A 6 17.79 1.15 -23.05
CA THR A 6 16.64 1.16 -23.97
C THR A 6 15.70 -0.03 -23.71
N ILE A 7 16.23 -1.22 -23.43
CA ILE A 7 15.44 -2.41 -23.10
C ILE A 7 14.71 -2.21 -21.76
N ALA A 8 15.42 -1.68 -20.76
CA ALA A 8 14.85 -1.39 -19.46
C ALA A 8 13.72 -0.35 -19.55
N GLN A 9 13.91 0.71 -20.36
CA GLN A 9 12.89 1.72 -20.59
C GLN A 9 11.65 1.15 -21.29
N ALA A 10 11.85 0.32 -22.32
CA ALA A 10 10.74 -0.30 -23.03
C ALA A 10 9.94 -1.29 -22.12
N ALA A 11 10.64 -2.01 -21.24
CA ALA A 11 9.99 -2.87 -20.25
C ALA A 11 9.19 -2.05 -19.23
N TRP A 12 9.76 -0.96 -18.75
CA TRP A 12 9.09 -0.01 -17.86
C TRP A 12 7.82 0.55 -18.50
N ASP A 13 7.90 1.08 -19.72
CA ASP A 13 6.77 1.68 -20.42
C ASP A 13 5.64 0.68 -20.66
N ARG A 14 5.98 -0.59 -20.87
CA ARG A 14 5.00 -1.68 -21.01
C ARG A 14 4.27 -1.95 -19.70
N VAL A 15 5.00 -2.09 -18.59
CA VAL A 15 4.43 -2.33 -17.26
C VAL A 15 3.59 -1.15 -16.82
N PHE A 16 4.08 0.07 -17.03
CA PHE A 16 3.34 1.27 -16.68
C PHE A 16 2.04 1.39 -17.47
N ARG A 17 2.06 1.14 -18.78
CA ARG A 17 0.84 1.11 -19.60
C ARG A 17 -0.12 0.04 -19.12
N ALA A 18 0.34 -1.17 -18.88
CA ALA A 18 -0.51 -2.27 -18.39
C ALA A 18 -1.18 -1.90 -17.06
N ALA A 19 -0.46 -1.27 -16.13
CA ALA A 19 -1.03 -0.78 -14.87
C ALA A 19 -2.09 0.30 -15.09
N MET A 20 -1.81 1.31 -15.92
CA MET A 20 -2.74 2.39 -16.21
C MET A 20 -3.99 1.92 -16.99
N ASP A 21 -3.85 0.89 -17.83
CA ASP A 21 -4.97 0.28 -18.54
C ASP A 21 -5.83 -0.57 -17.60
N ALA A 22 -5.22 -1.30 -16.67
CA ALA A 22 -5.94 -2.08 -15.66
C ALA A 22 -6.86 -1.20 -14.81
N ILE A 23 -6.40 -0.01 -14.42
CA ILE A 23 -7.19 0.92 -13.59
C ILE A 23 -8.02 1.92 -14.40
N ALA A 24 -8.03 1.83 -15.72
CA ALA A 24 -8.69 2.82 -16.57
C ALA A 24 -10.18 3.01 -16.23
N GLY A 25 -10.88 1.91 -15.94
CA GLY A 25 -12.30 1.91 -15.59
C GLY A 25 -12.62 2.45 -14.19
N CYS A 26 -11.60 2.73 -13.37
CA CYS A 26 -11.77 3.30 -12.03
C CYS A 26 -11.93 4.84 -12.06
N PHE A 27 -11.69 5.47 -13.20
CA PHE A 27 -11.77 6.92 -13.37
C PHE A 27 -12.97 7.30 -14.23
N ALA A 28 -13.83 8.16 -13.71
CA ALA A 28 -14.97 8.69 -14.49
C ALA A 28 -14.54 9.63 -15.62
N ARG A 29 -13.36 10.28 -15.50
CA ARG A 29 -12.85 11.27 -16.45
C ARG A 29 -11.45 10.91 -16.93
N ARG A 30 -11.22 11.07 -18.24
CA ARG A 30 -9.92 10.80 -18.88
C ARG A 30 -8.82 11.73 -18.36
N GLU A 31 -9.16 12.98 -18.06
CA GLU A 31 -8.23 13.99 -17.53
C GLU A 31 -7.72 13.61 -16.14
N THR A 32 -8.61 13.10 -15.27
CA THR A 32 -8.23 12.61 -13.94
C THR A 32 -7.27 11.43 -14.04
N ARG A 33 -7.54 10.49 -14.98
CA ARG A 33 -6.65 9.35 -15.25
C ARG A 33 -5.28 9.82 -15.77
N ALA A 34 -5.27 10.77 -16.70
CA ALA A 34 -4.03 11.35 -17.22
C ALA A 34 -3.21 12.02 -16.11
N THR A 35 -3.86 12.80 -15.25
CA THR A 35 -3.19 13.43 -14.09
C THR A 35 -2.66 12.39 -13.09
N ALA A 36 -3.38 11.27 -12.89
CA ALA A 36 -2.88 10.17 -12.06
C ALA A 36 -1.63 9.53 -12.67
N ALA A 37 -1.59 9.31 -13.99
CA ALA A 37 -0.41 8.82 -14.69
C ALA A 37 0.78 9.79 -14.56
N GLU A 38 0.55 11.07 -14.71
CA GLU A 38 1.56 12.12 -14.50
C GLU A 38 2.07 12.11 -13.05
N MET A 39 1.18 12.00 -12.05
CA MET A 39 1.55 11.92 -10.64
C MET A 39 2.48 10.71 -10.38
N ILE A 40 2.12 9.53 -10.89
CA ILE A 40 2.94 8.32 -10.74
C ILE A 40 4.30 8.53 -11.40
N THR A 41 4.33 9.09 -12.61
CA THR A 41 5.58 9.41 -13.31
C THR A 41 6.45 10.36 -12.50
N GLY A 42 5.85 11.38 -11.89
CA GLY A 42 6.55 12.34 -11.04
C GLY A 42 7.12 11.69 -9.78
N LEU A 43 6.34 10.81 -9.12
CA LEU A 43 6.79 10.08 -7.92
C LEU A 43 8.00 9.17 -8.16
N LEU A 44 8.21 8.74 -9.40
CA LEU A 44 9.33 7.89 -9.82
C LEU A 44 10.56 8.67 -10.27
N ARG A 45 10.46 10.00 -10.37
CA ARG A 45 11.61 10.85 -10.65
C ARG A 45 12.46 11.05 -9.40
N GLU A 46 13.75 11.30 -9.61
CA GLU A 46 14.66 11.71 -8.55
C GLU A 46 14.39 13.17 -8.19
N VAL A 47 13.73 13.38 -7.05
CA VAL A 47 13.48 14.69 -6.45
C VAL A 47 13.79 14.61 -4.96
N ASP A 48 14.36 15.66 -4.39
CA ASP A 48 14.75 15.70 -2.98
C ASP A 48 13.55 15.56 -2.04
N THR A 49 12.45 16.21 -2.40
CA THR A 49 11.20 16.18 -1.61
C THR A 49 10.03 15.87 -2.54
N ARG A 50 9.22 14.87 -2.17
CA ARG A 50 8.03 14.47 -2.93
C ARG A 50 6.79 15.17 -2.41
N ASN A 51 6.48 16.34 -2.98
CA ASN A 51 5.24 17.07 -2.77
C ASN A 51 4.69 17.58 -4.10
N CYS A 52 3.46 18.10 -4.12
CA CYS A 52 2.83 18.54 -5.37
C CYS A 52 3.58 19.66 -6.10
N TRP A 53 4.36 20.48 -5.39
CA TRP A 53 5.15 21.54 -6.01
C TRP A 53 6.36 20.97 -6.75
N THR A 54 7.19 20.19 -6.05
CA THR A 54 8.40 19.60 -6.64
C THR A 54 8.07 18.60 -7.74
N LEU A 55 6.98 17.83 -7.59
CA LEU A 55 6.51 16.92 -8.63
C LEU A 55 6.00 17.69 -9.87
N ALA A 56 5.25 18.77 -9.67
CA ALA A 56 4.76 19.61 -10.76
C ALA A 56 5.92 20.23 -11.54
N GLU A 57 6.92 20.76 -10.85
CA GLU A 57 8.14 21.31 -11.45
C GLU A 57 8.90 20.26 -12.26
N ALA A 58 9.13 19.07 -11.67
CA ALA A 58 9.80 17.96 -12.34
C ALA A 58 9.04 17.46 -13.58
N LEU A 59 7.72 17.63 -13.63
CA LEU A 59 6.85 17.27 -14.75
C LEU A 59 6.71 18.40 -15.79
N GLY A 60 7.24 19.61 -15.52
CA GLY A 60 7.11 20.77 -16.40
C GLY A 60 5.74 21.46 -16.32
N HIS A 61 5.00 21.27 -15.24
CA HIS A 61 3.72 21.96 -15.03
C HIS A 61 3.96 23.39 -14.52
N PRO A 62 3.06 24.34 -14.84
CA PRO A 62 3.18 25.72 -14.37
C PRO A 62 2.89 25.88 -12.86
N GLY A 63 2.44 24.82 -12.18
CA GLY A 63 2.18 24.82 -10.74
C GLY A 63 1.51 23.54 -10.26
N PRO A 64 1.32 23.38 -8.93
CA PRO A 64 0.93 22.12 -8.29
C PRO A 64 -0.56 21.80 -8.39
N HIS A 65 -1.39 22.74 -8.86
CA HIS A 65 -2.85 22.70 -8.69
C HIS A 65 -3.52 21.45 -9.27
N ARG A 66 -3.04 20.95 -10.42
CA ARG A 66 -3.58 19.71 -11.01
C ARG A 66 -3.35 18.51 -10.12
N LEU A 67 -2.14 18.39 -9.57
CA LEU A 67 -1.76 17.27 -8.68
C LEU A 67 -2.48 17.40 -7.32
N GLN A 68 -2.57 18.60 -6.78
CA GLN A 68 -3.34 18.87 -5.56
C GLN A 68 -4.82 18.55 -5.74
N HIS A 69 -5.42 18.92 -6.87
CA HIS A 69 -6.82 18.60 -7.18
C HIS A 69 -7.04 17.08 -7.28
N LEU A 70 -6.08 16.34 -7.87
CA LEU A 70 -6.15 14.87 -7.92
C LEU A 70 -6.24 14.27 -6.51
N LEU A 71 -5.40 14.75 -5.58
CA LEU A 71 -5.33 14.20 -4.23
C LEU A 71 -6.48 14.65 -3.30
N SER A 72 -7.03 15.87 -3.53
CA SER A 72 -7.98 16.46 -2.60
C SER A 72 -9.44 16.42 -3.06
N ARG A 73 -9.69 16.40 -4.39
CA ARG A 73 -11.05 16.58 -4.94
C ARG A 73 -11.43 15.58 -6.02
N ALA A 74 -10.46 14.94 -6.67
CA ALA A 74 -10.77 13.98 -7.71
C ALA A 74 -11.48 12.76 -7.12
N ARG A 75 -12.53 12.30 -7.79
CA ARG A 75 -13.25 11.10 -7.42
C ARG A 75 -12.88 9.99 -8.39
N PHE A 76 -12.40 8.90 -7.86
CA PHE A 76 -12.15 7.65 -8.57
C PHE A 76 -12.30 6.49 -7.58
N ASP A 77 -12.59 5.33 -8.10
CA ASP A 77 -12.74 4.11 -7.29
C ASP A 77 -11.35 3.56 -6.93
N HIS A 78 -10.81 4.03 -5.81
CA HIS A 78 -9.46 3.68 -5.36
C HIS A 78 -9.37 2.25 -4.81
N ASP A 79 -10.47 1.69 -4.28
CA ASP A 79 -10.50 0.30 -3.82
C ASP A 79 -10.47 -0.65 -5.01
N ARG A 80 -11.30 -0.39 -6.02
CA ARG A 80 -11.24 -1.12 -7.28
C ARG A 80 -9.89 -0.96 -7.99
N ALA A 81 -9.31 0.24 -8.00
CA ALA A 81 -8.00 0.46 -8.60
C ALA A 81 -6.92 -0.40 -7.92
N ARG A 82 -6.93 -0.49 -6.58
CA ARG A 82 -6.03 -1.36 -5.82
C ARG A 82 -6.23 -2.84 -6.20
N GLU A 83 -7.47 -3.27 -6.29
CA GLU A 83 -7.82 -4.65 -6.66
C GLU A 83 -7.39 -5.00 -8.09
N GLU A 84 -7.61 -4.10 -9.06
CA GLU A 84 -7.17 -4.30 -10.45
C GLU A 84 -5.64 -4.39 -10.58
N ILE A 85 -4.91 -3.59 -9.82
CA ILE A 85 -3.44 -3.70 -9.74
C ILE A 85 -3.04 -5.05 -9.12
N ALA A 86 -3.68 -5.48 -8.04
CA ALA A 86 -3.43 -6.80 -7.45
C ALA A 86 -3.69 -7.93 -8.48
N ARG A 87 -4.80 -7.87 -9.22
CA ARG A 87 -5.09 -8.82 -10.31
C ARG A 87 -4.05 -8.81 -11.41
N LEU A 88 -3.55 -7.63 -11.80
CA LEU A 88 -2.46 -7.52 -12.77
C LEU A 88 -1.23 -8.26 -12.26
N VAL A 89 -0.81 -7.98 -11.01
CA VAL A 89 0.35 -8.64 -10.39
C VAL A 89 0.15 -10.16 -10.33
N VAL A 90 -1.03 -10.62 -9.92
CA VAL A 90 -1.32 -12.06 -9.85
C VAL A 90 -1.15 -12.74 -11.22
N ARG A 91 -1.59 -12.09 -12.30
CA ARG A 91 -1.40 -12.63 -13.66
C ARG A 91 0.07 -12.73 -14.05
N GLU A 92 0.88 -11.73 -13.68
CA GLU A 92 2.32 -11.71 -13.97
C GLU A 92 3.10 -12.75 -13.13
N LEU A 93 2.56 -13.15 -11.97
CA LEU A 93 3.18 -14.12 -11.07
C LEU A 93 2.72 -15.57 -11.31
N VAL A 94 1.93 -15.83 -12.35
CA VAL A 94 1.46 -17.18 -12.67
C VAL A 94 2.64 -18.16 -12.85
N GLY A 95 2.58 -19.28 -12.12
CA GLY A 95 3.62 -20.31 -12.15
C GLY A 95 4.83 -20.06 -11.27
N GLN A 96 4.88 -18.91 -10.58
CA GLN A 96 5.94 -18.60 -9.62
C GLN A 96 5.57 -19.04 -8.21
N GLU A 97 6.56 -19.42 -7.41
CA GLU A 97 6.37 -19.66 -5.98
C GLU A 97 6.36 -18.32 -5.25
N VAL A 98 5.25 -18.03 -4.56
CA VAL A 98 5.02 -16.74 -3.89
C VAL A 98 5.06 -16.94 -2.38
N VAL A 99 5.74 -16.03 -1.70
CA VAL A 99 5.65 -15.82 -0.25
C VAL A 99 4.86 -14.52 -0.04
N LEU A 100 3.79 -14.57 0.76
CA LEU A 100 3.10 -13.37 1.22
C LEU A 100 3.84 -12.81 2.42
N VAL A 101 4.10 -11.51 2.40
CA VAL A 101 4.81 -10.81 3.48
C VAL A 101 3.98 -9.62 3.93
N ALA A 102 3.63 -9.58 5.22
CA ALA A 102 3.00 -8.42 5.83
C ALA A 102 4.02 -7.60 6.61
N ASP A 103 3.93 -6.29 6.46
CA ASP A 103 4.74 -5.33 7.19
C ASP A 103 3.95 -4.03 7.37
N GLU A 104 4.40 -3.17 8.27
CA GLU A 104 3.79 -1.87 8.51
C GLU A 104 4.75 -0.71 8.25
N THR A 105 4.18 0.39 7.78
CA THR A 105 4.91 1.66 7.70
C THR A 105 4.25 2.67 8.60
N GLY A 106 5.05 3.38 9.40
CA GLY A 106 4.59 4.50 10.22
C GLY A 106 5.15 5.80 9.64
N ASP A 107 4.25 6.69 9.26
CA ASP A 107 4.58 8.00 8.70
C ASP A 107 4.33 9.09 9.75
N ALA A 108 5.38 9.85 10.11
CA ALA A 108 5.30 10.92 11.11
C ALA A 108 4.30 12.00 10.68
N LYS A 109 3.48 12.44 11.60
CA LYS A 109 2.49 13.50 11.38
C LYS A 109 2.70 14.64 12.37
N SER A 110 2.36 15.86 11.93
CA SER A 110 2.41 17.07 12.75
C SER A 110 1.04 17.46 13.33
N SER A 111 -0.05 16.85 12.85
CA SER A 111 -1.41 17.10 13.32
C SER A 111 -2.13 15.80 13.65
N THR A 112 -2.94 15.84 14.70
CA THR A 112 -3.87 14.79 15.10
C THR A 112 -5.10 14.72 14.19
N ASP A 113 -5.37 15.72 13.37
CA ASP A 113 -6.51 15.78 12.45
C ASP A 113 -6.34 14.89 11.22
N CYS A 114 -5.11 14.45 10.94
CA CYS A 114 -4.86 13.49 9.90
C CYS A 114 -5.48 12.14 10.27
N VAL A 115 -6.32 11.59 9.39
CA VAL A 115 -7.05 10.34 9.64
C VAL A 115 -6.11 9.22 10.09
N GLY A 116 -6.41 8.60 11.22
CA GLY A 116 -5.60 7.51 11.79
C GLY A 116 -4.30 7.96 12.46
N ALA A 117 -4.01 9.28 12.52
CA ALA A 117 -2.85 9.76 13.26
C ALA A 117 -3.08 9.62 14.77
N GLY A 118 -2.14 8.98 15.43
CA GLY A 118 -2.17 8.74 16.87
C GLY A 118 -0.75 8.48 17.41
N ARG A 119 -0.62 8.46 18.73
CA ARG A 119 0.66 8.09 19.36
C ARG A 119 0.84 6.58 19.28
N GLN A 120 1.69 6.16 18.37
CA GLN A 120 1.96 4.76 18.04
C GLN A 120 3.47 4.54 17.93
N TYR A 121 3.89 3.29 18.12
CA TYR A 121 5.25 2.89 17.79
C TYR A 121 5.44 2.92 16.26
N SER A 122 6.55 3.48 15.83
CA SER A 122 6.97 3.45 14.43
C SER A 122 8.46 3.17 14.35
N GLY A 123 8.83 2.19 13.54
CA GLY A 123 10.24 1.88 13.25
C GLY A 123 10.98 3.08 12.63
N ALA A 124 10.29 3.87 11.80
CA ALA A 124 10.84 5.07 11.19
C ALA A 124 11.15 6.17 12.23
N LEU A 125 10.33 6.28 13.29
CA LEU A 125 10.55 7.20 14.42
C LEU A 125 11.47 6.60 15.47
N LYS A 126 11.86 5.34 15.37
CA LYS A 126 12.62 4.59 16.37
C LYS A 126 11.99 4.64 17.77
N GLY A 127 10.67 4.75 17.84
CA GLY A 127 9.96 4.88 19.12
C GLY A 127 8.48 5.23 18.95
N VAL A 128 7.85 5.63 20.06
CA VAL A 128 6.46 6.07 20.08
C VAL A 128 6.37 7.55 19.75
N GLY A 129 5.66 7.86 18.66
CA GLY A 129 5.43 9.25 18.24
C GLY A 129 4.07 9.41 17.57
N LEU A 130 3.71 10.65 17.23
CA LEU A 130 2.51 10.93 16.44
C LEU A 130 2.75 10.47 15.01
N CYS A 131 2.10 9.40 14.60
CA CYS A 131 2.24 8.86 13.27
C CYS A 131 0.93 8.23 12.76
N GLN A 132 0.83 8.12 11.45
CA GLN A 132 -0.18 7.36 10.74
C GLN A 132 0.45 6.03 10.31
N VAL A 133 -0.22 4.92 10.58
CA VAL A 133 0.30 3.59 10.29
C VAL A 133 -0.53 2.93 9.19
N ALA A 134 0.13 2.36 8.21
CA ALA A 134 -0.48 1.52 7.20
C ALA A 134 0.14 0.12 7.23
N VAL A 135 -0.72 -0.89 7.12
CA VAL A 135 -0.33 -2.30 6.95
C VAL A 135 -0.27 -2.58 5.46
N HIS A 136 0.79 -3.23 5.00
CA HIS A 136 0.99 -3.60 3.61
C HIS A 136 1.11 -5.11 3.48
N LEU A 137 0.55 -5.65 2.41
CA LEU A 137 0.74 -7.03 2.01
C LEU A 137 1.52 -7.07 0.70
N ALA A 138 2.66 -7.72 0.69
CA ALA A 138 3.51 -7.89 -0.48
C ALA A 138 3.52 -9.35 -0.96
N ALA A 139 3.53 -9.54 -2.27
CA ALA A 139 3.88 -10.79 -2.92
C ALA A 139 5.38 -10.77 -3.23
N VAL A 140 6.08 -11.77 -2.77
CA VAL A 140 7.54 -11.90 -2.90
C VAL A 140 7.87 -13.21 -3.60
N THR A 141 8.66 -13.11 -4.66
CA THR A 141 9.28 -14.25 -5.36
C THR A 141 10.79 -14.14 -5.24
N GLU A 142 11.53 -15.00 -5.90
CA GLU A 142 12.99 -14.94 -5.96
C GLU A 142 13.47 -13.61 -6.58
N SER A 143 12.76 -13.10 -7.57
CA SER A 143 13.17 -11.94 -8.38
C SER A 143 12.34 -10.67 -8.15
N VAL A 144 11.14 -10.79 -7.58
CA VAL A 144 10.19 -9.67 -7.48
C VAL A 144 9.68 -9.50 -6.05
N ARG A 145 9.53 -8.24 -5.64
CA ARG A 145 8.82 -7.84 -4.43
C ARG A 145 7.84 -6.74 -4.79
N VAL A 146 6.56 -7.01 -4.65
CA VAL A 146 5.50 -6.06 -5.04
C VAL A 146 4.41 -6.02 -3.98
N VAL A 147 4.02 -4.80 -3.59
CA VAL A 147 2.86 -4.61 -2.71
C VAL A 147 1.60 -4.86 -3.51
N ILE A 148 0.74 -5.75 -3.00
CA ILE A 148 -0.51 -6.15 -3.64
C ILE A 148 -1.75 -5.66 -2.90
N ASP A 149 -1.61 -5.32 -1.62
CA ASP A 149 -2.69 -4.75 -0.84
C ASP A 149 -2.16 -3.85 0.29
N ARG A 150 -3.01 -2.97 0.80
CA ARG A 150 -2.70 -2.07 1.92
C ARG A 150 -3.96 -1.71 2.70
N ALA A 151 -3.82 -1.49 3.99
CA ALA A 151 -4.89 -0.98 4.85
C ALA A 151 -4.36 0.11 5.78
N LEU A 152 -5.09 1.23 5.86
CA LEU A 152 -4.81 2.25 6.86
C LEU A 152 -5.27 1.73 8.23
N TYR A 153 -4.39 1.73 9.21
CA TYR A 153 -4.76 1.41 10.57
C TYR A 153 -5.45 2.60 11.22
N LEU A 154 -6.70 2.40 11.61
CA LEU A 154 -7.46 3.36 12.38
C LEU A 154 -7.34 3.01 13.86
N PRO A 155 -6.62 3.79 14.70
CA PRO A 155 -6.53 3.55 16.12
C PRO A 155 -7.91 3.48 16.80
N ARG A 156 -7.98 2.81 17.94
CA ARG A 156 -9.26 2.55 18.62
C ARG A 156 -9.98 3.83 19.04
N ASP A 157 -9.24 4.85 19.47
CA ASP A 157 -9.75 6.18 19.79
C ASP A 157 -10.34 6.88 18.57
N TRP A 158 -9.69 6.79 17.41
CA TRP A 158 -10.23 7.26 16.14
C TRP A 158 -11.50 6.52 15.73
N ALA A 159 -11.49 5.20 15.88
CA ALA A 159 -12.63 4.37 15.48
C ALA A 159 -13.87 4.61 16.36
N ALA A 160 -13.68 4.99 17.62
CA ALA A 160 -14.74 5.25 18.59
C ALA A 160 -15.29 6.69 18.50
N ASP A 161 -14.58 7.62 17.88
CA ASP A 161 -14.97 9.04 17.79
C ASP A 161 -15.72 9.29 16.47
N GLU A 162 -17.05 9.22 16.55
CA GLU A 162 -17.94 9.36 15.38
C GLU A 162 -17.87 10.77 14.78
N GLU A 163 -17.88 11.81 15.62
CA GLU A 163 -17.81 13.21 15.18
C GLU A 163 -16.51 13.49 14.41
N ARG A 164 -15.39 13.01 14.94
CA ARG A 164 -14.09 13.14 14.32
C ARG A 164 -14.00 12.38 12.99
N ARG A 165 -14.60 11.19 12.91
CA ARG A 165 -14.68 10.38 11.69
C ARG A 165 -15.48 11.08 10.61
N GLU A 166 -16.65 11.61 10.96
CA GLU A 166 -17.53 12.35 10.05
C GLU A 166 -16.82 13.61 9.52
N ALA A 167 -16.25 14.43 10.41
CA ALA A 167 -15.50 15.64 10.04
C ALA A 167 -14.31 15.34 9.10
N ALA A 168 -13.66 14.21 9.27
CA ALA A 168 -12.53 13.76 8.46
C ALA A 168 -12.95 12.98 7.18
N GLY A 169 -14.25 12.76 6.97
CA GLY A 169 -14.78 12.03 5.81
C GLY A 169 -14.44 10.53 5.83
N VAL A 170 -14.27 9.92 7.00
CA VAL A 170 -14.09 8.46 7.13
C VAL A 170 -15.41 7.76 6.80
N PRO A 171 -15.45 6.82 5.85
CA PRO A 171 -16.68 6.11 5.50
C PRO A 171 -17.31 5.39 6.71
N GLU A 172 -18.63 5.44 6.82
CA GLU A 172 -19.39 4.82 7.93
C GLU A 172 -19.12 3.32 8.10
N GLY A 173 -18.88 2.61 6.99
CA GLY A 173 -18.59 1.18 6.99
C GLY A 173 -17.21 0.79 7.52
N ILE A 174 -16.33 1.75 7.80
CA ILE A 174 -15.00 1.48 8.34
C ILE A 174 -15.11 1.21 9.84
N MET A 175 -14.94 -0.05 10.23
CA MET A 175 -14.93 -0.48 11.62
C MET A 175 -13.51 -0.62 12.16
N PHE A 176 -13.37 -0.57 13.50
CA PHE A 176 -12.10 -0.89 14.12
C PHE A 176 -11.65 -2.31 13.76
N ALA A 177 -10.42 -2.42 13.30
CA ALA A 177 -9.76 -3.70 13.08
C ALA A 177 -8.31 -3.61 13.58
N THR A 178 -7.88 -4.65 14.27
CA THR A 178 -6.46 -4.76 14.63
C THR A 178 -5.61 -4.96 13.37
N LYS A 179 -4.32 -4.63 13.43
CA LYS A 179 -3.39 -4.85 12.31
C LYS A 179 -3.39 -6.32 11.87
N LEU A 180 -3.48 -7.25 12.82
CA LEU A 180 -3.59 -8.68 12.53
C LEU A 180 -4.86 -9.02 11.76
N GLN A 181 -6.02 -8.47 12.15
CA GLN A 181 -7.28 -8.66 11.43
C GLN A 181 -7.23 -8.06 10.03
N GLN A 182 -6.63 -6.87 9.86
CA GLN A 182 -6.41 -6.26 8.55
C GLN A 182 -5.53 -7.15 7.68
N THR A 183 -4.43 -7.66 8.23
CA THR A 183 -3.55 -8.59 7.52
C THR A 183 -4.26 -9.87 7.10
N ALA A 184 -5.04 -10.47 8.00
CA ALA A 184 -5.81 -11.68 7.69
C ALA A 184 -6.82 -11.45 6.56
N ALA A 185 -7.50 -10.29 6.56
CA ALA A 185 -8.41 -9.90 5.48
C ALA A 185 -7.67 -9.72 4.14
N MET A 186 -6.52 -9.03 4.14
CA MET A 186 -5.71 -8.85 2.93
C MET A 186 -5.18 -10.19 2.38
N VAL A 187 -4.71 -11.09 3.25
CA VAL A 187 -4.27 -12.43 2.85
C VAL A 187 -5.42 -13.21 2.22
N LYS A 188 -6.60 -13.18 2.84
CA LYS A 188 -7.80 -13.81 2.29
C LYS A 188 -8.13 -13.28 0.90
N ASN A 189 -8.17 -11.96 0.73
CA ASN A 189 -8.41 -11.31 -0.56
C ASN A 189 -7.36 -11.73 -1.60
N ALA A 190 -6.09 -11.77 -1.25
CA ALA A 190 -5.02 -12.18 -2.15
C ALA A 190 -5.20 -13.62 -2.64
N LEU A 191 -5.58 -14.55 -1.74
CA LEU A 191 -5.87 -15.93 -2.10
C LEU A 191 -7.12 -16.05 -3.00
N GLU A 192 -8.17 -15.27 -2.73
CA GLU A 192 -9.38 -15.19 -3.57
C GLU A 192 -9.09 -14.63 -4.96
N LEU A 193 -8.15 -13.70 -5.08
CA LEU A 193 -7.64 -13.19 -6.36
C LEU A 193 -6.77 -14.20 -7.13
N GLY A 194 -6.43 -15.33 -6.51
CA GLY A 194 -5.70 -16.42 -7.15
C GLY A 194 -4.19 -16.45 -6.85
N VAL A 195 -3.69 -15.67 -5.87
CA VAL A 195 -2.31 -15.81 -5.41
C VAL A 195 -2.11 -17.20 -4.83
N ARG A 196 -1.13 -17.93 -5.36
CA ARG A 196 -0.74 -19.25 -4.85
C ARG A 196 0.47 -19.10 -3.94
N ALA A 197 0.21 -18.78 -2.68
CA ALA A 197 1.25 -18.67 -1.67
C ALA A 197 1.30 -19.92 -0.79
N ARG A 198 2.50 -20.47 -0.59
CA ARG A 198 2.74 -21.58 0.35
C ARG A 198 3.18 -21.10 1.72
N TRP A 199 3.65 -19.83 1.79
CA TRP A 199 4.25 -19.27 2.98
C TRP A 199 3.71 -17.87 3.22
N PHE A 200 3.54 -17.57 4.49
CA PHE A 200 3.31 -16.22 4.98
C PHE A 200 4.44 -15.84 5.94
N ALA A 201 4.96 -14.63 5.83
CA ALA A 201 5.94 -14.05 6.72
C ALA A 201 5.44 -12.68 7.23
N GLY A 202 5.69 -12.40 8.49
CA GLY A 202 5.39 -11.12 9.11
C GLY A 202 6.27 -10.93 10.33
N ASP A 203 6.33 -9.70 10.85
CA ASP A 203 7.01 -9.41 12.11
C ASP A 203 6.28 -10.05 13.30
N ASP A 204 6.88 -10.06 14.48
CA ASP A 204 6.33 -10.69 15.70
C ASP A 204 4.93 -10.16 16.08
N VAL A 205 4.58 -8.96 15.67
CA VAL A 205 3.24 -8.37 15.78
C VAL A 205 2.17 -9.22 15.08
N TYR A 206 2.54 -9.91 14.00
CA TYR A 206 1.66 -10.78 13.20
C TYR A 206 1.73 -12.26 13.61
N SER A 207 2.56 -12.62 14.59
CA SER A 207 2.77 -14.00 15.00
C SER A 207 1.75 -14.56 16.03
N GLY A 208 0.73 -13.77 16.35
CA GLY A 208 -0.45 -14.17 17.12
C GLY A 208 -0.16 -15.01 18.37
N ARG A 209 0.45 -14.43 19.40
CA ARG A 209 0.71 -15.19 20.65
C ARG A 209 -0.55 -15.46 21.50
N ASP A 210 -1.72 -14.92 21.11
CA ASP A 210 -2.89 -14.97 22.00
C ASP A 210 -4.26 -15.01 21.32
N GLN A 211 -4.46 -15.76 20.23
CA GLN A 211 -5.83 -16.17 19.88
C GLN A 211 -5.84 -17.32 18.86
N GLY A 212 -6.16 -18.52 19.35
CA GLY A 212 -6.80 -19.60 18.62
C GLY A 212 -6.00 -20.21 17.46
N ARG A 213 -5.59 -21.47 17.62
CA ARG A 213 -5.13 -22.32 16.51
C ARG A 213 -6.05 -22.15 15.29
N PRO A 214 -5.53 -21.91 14.08
CA PRO A 214 -6.32 -22.03 12.86
C PRO A 214 -6.88 -23.45 12.76
N ALA A 215 -8.12 -23.56 12.28
CA ALA A 215 -8.77 -24.85 12.06
C ALA A 215 -7.94 -25.74 11.11
N PRO A 216 -7.98 -27.06 11.25
CA PRO A 216 -7.22 -27.98 10.40
C PRO A 216 -7.77 -27.91 8.97
N GLY A 217 -7.00 -27.33 8.07
CA GLY A 217 -7.33 -27.16 6.65
C GLY A 217 -6.60 -26.02 5.95
N ASP A 218 -6.10 -25.03 6.68
CA ASP A 218 -5.36 -23.91 6.10
C ASP A 218 -3.87 -24.27 5.91
N HIS A 219 -3.48 -24.42 4.66
CA HIS A 219 -2.13 -24.81 4.26
C HIS A 219 -1.08 -23.70 4.30
N LEU A 220 -1.32 -22.59 5.02
CA LEU A 220 -0.34 -21.51 5.17
C LEU A 220 0.57 -21.79 6.39
N ARG A 221 1.86 -22.03 6.14
CA ARG A 221 2.86 -22.20 7.21
C ARG A 221 3.53 -20.85 7.52
N LEU A 222 3.42 -20.42 8.78
CA LEU A 222 4.10 -19.24 9.31
C LEU A 222 5.61 -19.50 9.44
N ARG A 223 6.45 -18.74 8.74
CA ARG A 223 7.89 -18.65 9.03
C ARG A 223 8.16 -17.41 9.87
N ARG A 224 8.74 -17.59 11.02
CA ARG A 224 9.24 -16.50 11.87
C ARG A 224 10.53 -15.94 11.26
N ARG A 225 10.59 -14.64 11.01
CA ARG A 225 11.88 -13.95 10.95
C ARG A 225 12.35 -13.73 12.40
N ARG A 226 13.49 -14.27 12.77
CA ARG A 226 14.20 -13.81 13.96
C ARG A 226 14.77 -12.43 13.61
N SER A 227 14.36 -11.38 14.31
CA SER A 227 15.06 -10.12 14.29
C SER A 227 16.50 -10.37 14.75
N ALA A 228 17.46 -10.09 13.87
CA ALA A 228 18.85 -10.01 14.27
C ALA A 228 18.95 -8.76 15.18
N GLN A 229 18.92 -8.97 16.49
CA GLN A 229 19.37 -7.98 17.45
C GLN A 229 20.86 -7.76 17.19
N ASN A 230 21.19 -6.62 16.57
CA ASN A 230 22.55 -6.10 16.60
C ASN A 230 22.94 -5.87 18.07
N ARG A 231 23.77 -6.75 18.58
CA ARG A 231 24.64 -6.45 19.73
C ARG A 231 25.81 -5.65 19.17
N HIS A 232 25.87 -4.39 19.49
CA HIS A 232 27.08 -3.63 19.80
C HIS A 232 26.66 -2.40 20.61
#